data_f1b22a0bad0c99a3861f2aacaeed1635
#
_entry.id   f1b22a0bad0c99a3861f2aacaeed1635
#
_cell.length_a   1.000
_cell.length_b   1.000
_cell.length_c   1.000
_cell.angle_alpha   90.00
_cell.angle_beta   90.00
_cell.angle_gamma   90.00
#
_symmetry.space_group_name_H-M   'P 1'
#
loop_
_entity.id
_entity.type
_entity.pdbx_description
1 polymer ?
#
loop_
_entity_poly.entity_id
_entity_poly.type
_entity_poly.pdbx_seq_one_letter_code
_entity_poly.pdbx_strand_id
1 'polypeptide(L)'
;ETYGINDVNDEATLVASFVNQKEKKIYVFDEHYEKGMTNEDIYKMVVDKGYAKEIITFDGAEPKSIDHLKKLGLYRVRAARKGKDSVLNGIDFIQQFQVVVHPKCKNFIMELENYTWKKDKMTNEYINVPIDNFNHLLDAWRYSLEEIQRNMKKKIRATSRIY
;
A
#
# COMPACT_ATOMS: atom_id res chain seq x y z
N GLU A 1 0.64 -3.40 -12.87
CA GLU A 1 0.64 -2.17 -12.05
C GLU A 1 -0.28 -2.33 -10.85
N THR A 2 -0.01 -1.62 -9.78
CA THR A 2 -0.78 -1.63 -8.55
C THR A 2 -0.97 -0.23 -8.01
N TYR A 3 -2.16 0.07 -7.49
CA TYR A 3 -2.53 1.37 -6.96
C TYR A 3 -3.18 1.20 -5.60
N GLY A 4 -2.69 1.94 -4.60
CA GLY A 4 -3.21 1.91 -3.23
C GLY A 4 -3.46 3.31 -2.69
N ILE A 5 -4.52 3.47 -1.92
CA ILE A 5 -4.85 4.71 -1.21
C ILE A 5 -5.03 4.39 0.27
N ASN A 6 -4.44 5.22 1.09
CA ASN A 6 -4.68 5.30 2.53
C ASN A 6 -5.19 6.69 2.88
N ASP A 7 -6.27 6.76 3.65
CA ASP A 7 -6.88 8.00 4.11
C ASP A 7 -7.17 7.87 5.61
N VAL A 8 -6.19 8.25 6.40
CA VAL A 8 -6.21 8.11 7.87
C VAL A 8 -5.66 9.38 8.51
N ASN A 9 -6.28 9.82 9.59
CA ASN A 9 -5.86 10.99 10.38
C ASN A 9 -5.70 12.27 9.54
N ASP A 10 -6.66 12.52 8.62
CA ASP A 10 -6.65 13.69 7.74
C ASP A 10 -5.52 13.70 6.70
N GLU A 11 -4.80 12.60 6.53
CA GLU A 11 -3.72 12.44 5.56
C GLU A 11 -4.11 11.44 4.47
N ALA A 12 -4.40 11.97 3.28
CA ALA A 12 -4.69 11.14 2.11
C ALA A 12 -3.41 10.86 1.31
N THR A 13 -3.14 9.60 1.05
CA THR A 13 -1.95 9.16 0.31
C THR A 13 -2.31 8.18 -0.80
N LEU A 14 -1.58 8.27 -1.92
CA LEU A 14 -1.66 7.31 -3.02
C LEU A 14 -0.26 6.83 -3.37
N VAL A 15 -0.13 5.55 -3.65
CA VAL A 15 1.09 4.96 -4.22
C VAL A 15 0.74 4.15 -5.47
N ALA A 16 1.50 4.38 -6.53
CA ALA A 16 1.45 3.58 -7.74
C ALA A 16 2.78 2.86 -7.94
N SER A 17 2.71 1.54 -8.20
CA SER A 17 3.91 0.72 -8.42
C SER A 17 3.70 -0.33 -9.51
N PHE A 18 4.81 -0.84 -10.03
CA PHE A 18 4.86 -1.96 -10.96
C PHE A 18 5.65 -3.12 -10.35
N VAL A 19 5.07 -4.32 -10.36
CA VAL A 19 5.69 -5.51 -9.77
C VAL A 19 6.18 -6.46 -10.86
N ASN A 20 7.49 -6.65 -10.94
CA ASN A 20 8.11 -7.68 -11.77
C ASN A 20 8.40 -8.91 -10.91
N GLN A 21 7.48 -9.87 -10.91
CA GLN A 21 7.60 -11.10 -10.11
C GLN A 21 8.77 -12.00 -10.57
N LYS A 22 9.09 -11.98 -11.86
CA LYS A 22 10.17 -12.80 -12.43
C LYS A 22 11.55 -12.31 -11.97
N GLU A 23 11.76 -11.01 -11.99
CA GLU A 23 13.02 -10.38 -11.57
C GLU A 23 13.07 -10.07 -10.08
N LYS A 24 11.98 -10.29 -9.36
CA LYS A 24 11.85 -9.92 -7.94
C LYS A 24 12.11 -8.44 -7.70
N LYS A 25 11.48 -7.57 -8.50
CA LYS A 25 11.60 -6.11 -8.40
C LYS A 25 10.24 -5.45 -8.27
N ILE A 26 10.18 -4.41 -7.46
CA ILE A 26 9.03 -3.51 -7.38
C ILE A 26 9.53 -2.10 -7.69
N TYR A 27 8.89 -1.46 -8.66
CA TYR A 27 9.18 -0.09 -9.07
C TYR A 27 8.06 0.82 -8.57
N VAL A 28 8.35 1.70 -7.61
CA VAL A 28 7.43 2.76 -7.17
C VAL A 28 7.65 3.96 -8.07
N PHE A 29 6.66 4.33 -8.88
CA PHE A 29 6.81 5.34 -9.92
C PHE A 29 5.98 6.59 -9.71
N ASP A 30 4.97 6.57 -8.81
CA ASP A 30 4.17 7.75 -8.51
C ASP A 30 3.64 7.70 -7.07
N GLU A 31 3.46 8.89 -6.49
CA GLU A 31 2.89 9.09 -5.17
C GLU A 31 2.01 10.34 -5.11
N HIS A 32 1.13 10.40 -4.14
CA HIS A 32 0.47 11.62 -3.69
C HIS A 32 0.41 11.63 -2.16
N TYR A 33 0.62 12.77 -1.56
CA TYR A 33 0.52 12.98 -0.11
C TYR A 33 -0.06 14.36 0.15
N GLU A 34 -1.26 14.43 0.74
CA GLU A 34 -1.94 15.68 1.02
C GLU A 34 -2.85 15.55 2.25
N LYS A 35 -2.95 16.63 3.05
CA LYS A 35 -3.84 16.70 4.20
C LYS A 35 -5.16 17.37 3.84
N GLY A 36 -6.24 17.01 4.54
CA GLY A 36 -7.53 17.66 4.43
C GLY A 36 -8.28 17.40 3.12
N MET A 37 -7.97 16.29 2.41
CA MET A 37 -8.67 15.93 1.20
C MET A 37 -10.07 15.38 1.49
N THR A 38 -11.06 15.90 0.76
CA THR A 38 -12.38 15.28 0.69
C THR A 38 -12.39 14.09 -0.29
N ASN A 39 -13.47 13.30 -0.29
CA ASN A 39 -13.62 12.23 -1.29
C ASN A 39 -13.65 12.77 -2.73
N GLU A 40 -14.19 13.97 -2.93
CA GLU A 40 -14.18 14.68 -4.21
C GLU A 40 -12.76 15.07 -4.63
N ASP A 41 -11.93 15.51 -3.68
CA ASP A 41 -10.52 15.82 -3.94
C ASP A 41 -9.73 14.58 -4.30
N ILE A 42 -9.95 13.48 -3.58
CA ILE A 42 -9.35 12.16 -3.89
C ILE A 42 -9.78 11.69 -5.29
N TYR A 43 -11.07 11.79 -5.61
CA TYR A 43 -11.59 11.47 -6.95
C TYR A 43 -10.88 12.30 -8.03
N LYS A 44 -10.81 13.62 -7.85
CA LYS A 44 -10.15 14.52 -8.79
C LYS A 44 -8.66 14.18 -8.96
N MET A 45 -7.95 13.96 -7.87
CA MET A 45 -6.54 13.57 -7.89
C MET A 45 -6.32 12.28 -8.70
N VAL A 46 -7.15 11.26 -8.49
CA VAL A 46 -7.07 9.99 -9.23
C VAL A 46 -7.34 10.18 -10.72
N VAL A 47 -8.34 11.01 -11.08
CA VAL A 47 -8.66 11.33 -12.47
C VAL A 47 -7.53 12.11 -13.13
N ASP A 48 -7.01 13.14 -12.47
CA ASP A 48 -5.93 14.00 -12.98
C ASP A 48 -4.63 13.21 -13.21
N LYS A 49 -4.38 12.20 -12.39
CA LYS A 49 -3.25 11.26 -12.56
C LYS A 49 -3.49 10.20 -13.65
N GLY A 50 -4.68 10.08 -14.18
CA GLY A 50 -5.03 9.11 -15.22
C GLY A 50 -5.35 7.70 -14.70
N TYR A 51 -5.59 7.53 -13.40
CA TYR A 51 -5.80 6.22 -12.76
C TYR A 51 -7.28 5.85 -12.58
N ALA A 52 -8.22 6.63 -13.11
CA ALA A 52 -9.66 6.42 -12.90
C ALA A 52 -10.19 5.04 -13.37
N LYS A 53 -9.51 4.39 -14.31
CA LYS A 53 -9.89 3.06 -14.83
C LYS A 53 -9.15 1.92 -14.15
N GLU A 54 -8.22 2.21 -13.26
CA GLU A 54 -7.39 1.22 -12.59
C GLU A 54 -8.10 0.59 -11.38
N ILE A 55 -7.65 -0.58 -10.98
CA ILE A 55 -8.07 -1.18 -9.71
C ILE A 55 -7.30 -0.49 -8.59
N ILE A 56 -8.01 0.24 -7.74
CA ILE A 56 -7.41 0.94 -6.61
C ILE A 56 -7.83 0.25 -5.32
N THR A 57 -6.88 -0.17 -4.52
CA THR A 57 -7.13 -0.74 -3.20
C THR A 57 -7.07 0.38 -2.16
N PHE A 58 -8.20 0.66 -1.55
CA PHE A 58 -8.39 1.72 -0.55
C PHE A 58 -8.38 1.15 0.86
N ASP A 59 -8.02 1.94 1.86
CA ASP A 59 -8.12 1.52 3.26
C ASP A 59 -9.52 0.97 3.57
N GLY A 60 -9.56 -0.26 4.05
CA GLY A 60 -10.82 -0.97 4.35
C GLY A 60 -11.56 -0.47 5.58
N ALA A 61 -10.98 0.46 6.37
CA ALA A 61 -11.64 1.06 7.53
C ALA A 61 -12.74 2.07 7.16
N GLU A 62 -12.76 2.54 5.91
CA GLU A 62 -13.66 3.60 5.44
C GLU A 62 -14.61 3.14 4.31
N PRO A 63 -15.56 2.22 4.58
CA PRO A 63 -16.46 1.70 3.54
C PRO A 63 -17.35 2.79 2.93
N LYS A 64 -17.72 3.82 3.68
CA LYS A 64 -18.52 4.94 3.18
C LYS A 64 -17.78 5.77 2.13
N SER A 65 -16.48 5.99 2.34
CA SER A 65 -15.61 6.67 1.37
C SER A 65 -15.49 5.87 0.08
N ILE A 66 -15.32 4.54 0.19
CA ILE A 66 -15.28 3.64 -0.98
C ILE A 66 -16.58 3.71 -1.79
N ASP A 67 -17.73 3.66 -1.12
CA ASP A 67 -19.03 3.76 -1.80
C ASP A 67 -19.23 5.13 -2.45
N HIS A 68 -18.77 6.19 -1.81
CA HIS A 68 -18.82 7.55 -2.36
C HIS A 68 -17.94 7.70 -3.60
N LEU A 69 -16.69 7.23 -3.54
CA LEU A 69 -15.77 7.26 -4.68
C LEU A 69 -16.33 6.47 -5.89
N LYS A 70 -17.00 5.34 -5.64
CA LYS A 70 -17.69 4.59 -6.71
C LYS A 70 -18.83 5.39 -7.33
N LYS A 71 -19.63 6.10 -6.52
CA LYS A 71 -20.70 6.98 -7.01
C LYS A 71 -20.16 8.15 -7.83
N LEU A 72 -18.98 8.66 -7.50
CA LEU A 72 -18.30 9.71 -8.27
C LEU A 72 -17.73 9.19 -9.60
N GLY A 73 -17.51 7.90 -9.77
CA GLY A 73 -17.04 7.29 -11.02
C GLY A 73 -15.81 6.39 -10.91
N LEU A 74 -15.23 6.20 -9.73
CA LEU A 74 -14.15 5.24 -9.52
C LEU A 74 -14.71 3.83 -9.25
N TYR A 75 -15.26 3.20 -10.27
CA TYR A 75 -16.00 1.94 -10.14
C TYR A 75 -15.14 0.75 -9.68
N ARG A 76 -13.82 0.82 -9.86
CA ARG A 76 -12.90 -0.29 -9.55
C ARG A 76 -12.15 -0.10 -8.22
N VAL A 77 -12.59 0.85 -7.38
CA VAL A 77 -12.08 0.98 -6.01
C VAL A 77 -12.61 -0.19 -5.17
N ARG A 78 -11.74 -0.79 -4.39
CA ARG A 78 -12.06 -1.89 -3.48
C ARG A 78 -11.40 -1.70 -2.13
N ALA A 79 -11.99 -2.30 -1.08
CA ALA A 79 -11.44 -2.29 0.26
C ALA A 79 -10.18 -3.17 0.38
N ALA A 80 -9.17 -2.69 1.06
CA ALA A 80 -8.08 -3.50 1.55
C ALA A 80 -8.59 -4.52 2.58
N ARG A 81 -8.03 -5.71 2.58
CA ARG A 81 -8.38 -6.79 3.52
C ARG A 81 -7.45 -6.76 4.72
N LYS A 82 -7.91 -6.15 5.80
CA LYS A 82 -7.18 -6.12 7.07
C LYS A 82 -7.44 -7.44 7.81
N GLY A 83 -6.40 -8.25 7.99
CA GLY A 83 -6.42 -9.45 8.81
C GLY A 83 -5.38 -9.37 9.93
N LYS A 84 -5.44 -10.34 10.84
CA LYS A 84 -4.39 -10.51 11.86
C LYS A 84 -3.02 -10.60 11.17
N ASP A 85 -2.04 -9.90 11.69
CA ASP A 85 -0.66 -9.86 11.19
C ASP A 85 -0.50 -9.35 9.74
N SER A 86 -1.52 -8.65 9.20
CA SER A 86 -1.48 -8.16 7.82
C SER A 86 -0.32 -7.20 7.55
N VAL A 87 0.07 -6.40 8.53
CA VAL A 87 1.22 -5.48 8.44
C VAL A 87 2.52 -6.27 8.32
N LEU A 88 2.79 -7.19 9.25
CA LEU A 88 3.98 -8.04 9.25
C LEU A 88 4.08 -8.87 7.98
N ASN A 89 2.99 -9.53 7.60
CA ASN A 89 2.93 -10.31 6.36
C ASN A 89 3.18 -9.46 5.10
N GLY A 90 2.74 -8.20 5.10
CA GLY A 90 3.01 -7.26 4.01
C GLY A 90 4.47 -6.85 3.95
N ILE A 91 5.09 -6.57 5.10
CA ILE A 91 6.52 -6.26 5.21
C ILE A 91 7.35 -7.45 4.72
N ASP A 92 7.09 -8.66 5.23
CA ASP A 92 7.77 -9.89 4.83
C ASP A 92 7.65 -10.15 3.31
N PHE A 93 6.50 -9.83 2.74
CA PHE A 93 6.29 -9.96 1.29
C PHE A 93 7.18 -8.99 0.52
N ILE A 94 7.19 -7.71 0.91
CA ILE A 94 7.97 -6.66 0.24
C ILE A 94 9.48 -6.95 0.33
N GLN A 95 9.95 -7.45 1.46
CA GLN A 95 11.36 -7.79 1.68
C GLN A 95 11.90 -8.90 0.74
N GLN A 96 11.02 -9.63 0.04
CA GLN A 96 11.42 -10.60 -0.97
C GLN A 96 11.78 -9.95 -2.32
N PHE A 97 11.61 -8.64 -2.46
CA PHE A 97 11.84 -7.89 -3.68
C PHE A 97 12.91 -6.83 -3.50
N GLN A 98 13.62 -6.53 -4.58
CA GLN A 98 14.37 -5.28 -4.69
C GLN A 98 13.39 -4.15 -4.98
N VAL A 99 13.41 -3.13 -4.14
CA VAL A 99 12.55 -1.95 -4.31
C VAL A 99 13.33 -0.85 -5.00
N VAL A 100 12.79 -0.35 -6.10
CA VAL A 100 13.33 0.76 -6.88
C VAL A 100 12.31 1.90 -6.84
N VAL A 101 12.71 3.05 -6.34
CA VAL A 101 11.81 4.20 -6.17
C VAL A 101 12.21 5.32 -7.12
N HIS A 102 11.25 5.85 -7.86
CA HIS A 102 11.49 7.02 -8.71
C HIS A 102 11.84 8.24 -7.84
N PRO A 103 12.88 9.02 -8.19
CA PRO A 103 13.34 10.16 -7.36
C PRO A 103 12.29 11.23 -7.09
N LYS A 104 11.23 11.33 -7.89
CA LYS A 104 10.10 12.26 -7.64
C LYS A 104 9.26 11.85 -6.44
N CYS A 105 9.27 10.58 -6.03
CA CYS A 105 8.51 10.05 -4.89
C CYS A 105 9.24 10.35 -3.57
N LYS A 106 9.36 11.63 -3.23
CA LYS A 106 10.18 12.11 -2.10
C LYS A 106 9.58 11.75 -0.75
N ASN A 107 8.24 11.81 -0.61
CA ASN A 107 7.58 11.45 0.64
C ASN A 107 7.68 9.94 0.88
N PHE A 108 7.54 9.13 -0.17
CA PHE A 108 7.72 7.69 -0.08
C PHE A 108 9.14 7.31 0.33
N ILE A 109 10.15 7.95 -0.27
CA ILE A 109 11.56 7.75 0.11
C ILE A 109 11.76 8.11 1.58
N MET A 110 11.25 9.26 2.02
CA MET A 110 11.36 9.71 3.41
C MET A 110 10.70 8.73 4.38
N GLU A 111 9.51 8.22 4.08
CA GLU A 111 8.87 7.20 4.91
C GLU A 111 9.69 5.90 4.93
N LEU A 112 10.16 5.42 3.77
CA LEU A 112 10.93 4.19 3.66
C LEU A 112 12.25 4.24 4.45
N GLU A 113 12.93 5.40 4.46
CA GLU A 113 14.17 5.61 5.21
C GLU A 113 13.96 5.71 6.73
N ASN A 114 12.78 6.13 7.18
CA ASN A 114 12.49 6.33 8.60
C ASN A 114 11.64 5.21 9.22
N TYR A 115 10.99 4.37 8.42
CA TYR A 115 10.18 3.27 8.91
C TYR A 115 11.06 2.16 9.48
N THR A 116 10.84 1.81 10.75
CA THR A 116 11.68 0.85 11.47
C THR A 116 10.86 0.08 12.53
N TRP A 117 11.53 -0.84 13.21
CA TRP A 117 10.95 -1.56 14.35
C TRP A 117 10.95 -0.70 15.62
N LYS A 118 9.96 -0.91 16.48
CA LYS A 118 9.95 -0.32 17.82
C LYS A 118 11.09 -0.91 18.64
N LYS A 119 11.61 -0.07 19.56
CA LYS A 119 12.53 -0.55 20.61
C LYS A 119 11.77 -0.79 21.90
N ASP A 120 12.11 -1.86 22.59
CA ASP A 120 11.67 -2.09 23.97
C ASP A 120 12.26 -1.00 24.86
N LYS A 121 11.42 -0.42 25.73
CA LYS A 121 11.81 0.71 26.58
C LYS A 121 12.80 0.32 27.68
N MET A 122 12.82 -0.95 28.11
CA MET A 122 13.66 -1.42 29.19
C MET A 122 14.99 -1.98 28.69
N THR A 123 14.97 -2.77 27.61
CA THR A 123 16.15 -3.43 27.07
C THR A 123 16.83 -2.61 25.97
N ASN A 124 16.13 -1.62 25.38
CA ASN A 124 16.54 -0.85 24.22
C ASN A 124 16.83 -1.71 22.96
N GLU A 125 16.34 -2.94 22.95
CA GLU A 125 16.43 -3.86 21.83
C GLU A 125 15.24 -3.70 20.87
N TYR A 126 15.45 -3.97 19.57
CA TYR A 126 14.36 -3.97 18.60
C TYR A 126 13.42 -5.15 18.86
N ILE A 127 12.12 -4.86 18.87
CA ILE A 127 11.06 -5.87 18.94
C ILE A 127 10.36 -5.98 17.58
N ASN A 128 9.75 -7.13 17.31
CA ASN A 128 9.09 -7.40 16.01
C ASN A 128 7.72 -6.68 15.91
N VAL A 129 7.71 -5.39 16.20
CA VAL A 129 6.55 -4.50 16.08
C VAL A 129 7.01 -3.25 15.33
N PRO A 130 6.42 -2.92 14.18
CA PRO A 130 6.78 -1.71 13.44
C PRO A 130 6.34 -0.45 14.20
N ILE A 131 7.03 0.66 13.96
CA ILE A 131 6.60 1.97 14.47
C ILE A 131 5.28 2.38 13.84
N ASP A 132 4.56 3.28 14.51
CA ASP A 132 3.27 3.81 14.07
C ASP A 132 3.42 5.25 13.56
N ASN A 133 4.50 5.49 12.83
CA ASN A 133 4.86 6.74 12.17
C ASN A 133 5.53 6.41 10.83
N PHE A 134 5.56 7.37 9.91
CA PHE A 134 6.16 7.20 8.58
C PHE A 134 5.57 6.00 7.83
N ASN A 135 4.27 5.81 7.90
CA ASN A 135 3.59 4.63 7.37
C ASN A 135 2.42 4.91 6.44
N HIS A 136 2.05 6.17 6.18
CA HIS A 136 0.87 6.50 5.39
C HIS A 136 0.97 6.03 3.93
N LEU A 137 2.08 6.36 3.25
CA LEU A 137 2.37 5.89 1.89
C LEU A 137 2.72 4.40 1.88
N LEU A 138 3.47 3.93 2.89
CA LEU A 138 3.82 2.51 3.00
C LEU A 138 2.60 1.63 3.22
N ASP A 139 1.60 2.09 3.95
CA ASP A 139 0.32 1.40 4.12
C ASP A 139 -0.49 1.38 2.82
N ALA A 140 -0.61 2.52 2.12
CA ALA A 140 -1.23 2.58 0.80
C ALA A 140 -0.58 1.60 -0.18
N TRP A 141 0.75 1.56 -0.19
CA TRP A 141 1.51 0.64 -1.03
C TRP A 141 1.25 -0.81 -0.66
N ARG A 142 1.31 -1.14 0.62
CA ARG A 142 1.04 -2.50 1.13
C ARG A 142 -0.36 -2.98 0.75
N TYR A 143 -1.38 -2.11 0.82
CA TYR A 143 -2.73 -2.43 0.37
C TYR A 143 -2.76 -2.76 -1.13
N SER A 144 -2.04 -2.01 -1.95
CA SER A 144 -1.97 -2.24 -3.40
C SER A 144 -1.39 -3.61 -3.77
N LEU A 145 -0.49 -4.14 -2.94
CA LEU A 145 0.24 -5.38 -3.18
C LEU A 145 -0.48 -6.65 -2.68
N GLU A 146 -1.52 -6.51 -1.85
CA GLU A 146 -2.13 -7.66 -1.15
C GLU A 146 -2.72 -8.73 -2.09
N GLU A 147 -3.20 -8.34 -3.27
CA GLU A 147 -3.70 -9.32 -4.24
C GLU A 147 -2.59 -10.14 -4.87
N ILE A 148 -1.49 -9.49 -5.24
CA ILE A 148 -0.30 -10.17 -5.77
C ILE A 148 0.25 -11.14 -4.73
N GLN A 149 0.39 -10.69 -3.48
CA GLN A 149 0.84 -11.51 -2.37
C GLN A 149 -0.03 -12.76 -2.21
N ARG A 150 -1.35 -12.61 -2.26
CA ARG A 150 -2.30 -13.71 -2.13
C ARG A 150 -2.22 -14.71 -3.29
N ASN A 151 -2.09 -14.20 -4.51
CA ASN A 151 -1.99 -15.04 -5.69
C ASN A 151 -0.68 -15.83 -5.70
N MET A 152 0.42 -15.26 -5.25
CA MET A 152 1.69 -15.97 -5.10
C MET A 152 1.60 -17.09 -4.04
N LYS A 153 0.98 -16.82 -2.89
CA LYS A 153 0.74 -17.85 -1.85
C LYS A 153 -0.12 -19.01 -2.37
N LYS A 154 -1.13 -18.74 -3.21
CA LYS A 154 -1.96 -19.79 -3.84
C LYS A 154 -1.16 -20.65 -4.80
N LYS A 155 -0.30 -20.07 -5.63
CA LYS A 155 0.57 -20.81 -6.57
C LYS A 155 1.51 -21.75 -5.82
N ILE A 156 2.17 -21.29 -4.76
CA ILE A 156 3.08 -22.12 -3.94
C ILE A 156 2.33 -23.31 -3.34
N ARG A 157 1.13 -23.08 -2.76
CA ARG A 157 0.31 -24.17 -2.19
C ARG A 157 -0.19 -25.19 -3.23
N ALA A 158 -0.47 -24.75 -4.46
CA ALA A 158 -0.86 -25.64 -5.55
C ALA A 158 0.31 -26.53 -5.98
N THR A 159 1.51 -25.95 -6.09
CA THR A 159 2.73 -26.70 -6.47
C THR A 159 3.15 -27.70 -5.39
N SER A 160 3.03 -27.36 -4.11
CA SER A 160 3.38 -28.27 -3.00
C SER A 160 2.43 -29.47 -2.80
N ARG A 161 1.28 -29.50 -3.50
CA ARG A 161 0.33 -30.62 -3.48
C ARG A 161 0.59 -31.64 -4.58
N ILE A 162 1.54 -31.39 -5.46
CA ILE A 162 1.86 -32.26 -6.61
C ILE A 162 3.04 -33.19 -6.32
N TYR A 163 3.69 -33.03 -5.15
CA TYR A 163 4.81 -33.87 -4.70
C TYR A 163 4.40 -34.65 -3.43
#